data_485e7dff34aab748ce81feaa1d518285
#
_entry.id   485e7dff34aab748ce81feaa1d518285
#
_cell.length_a   1.000
_cell.length_b   1.000
_cell.length_c   1.000
_cell.angle_alpha   90.00
_cell.angle_beta   90.00
_cell.angle_gamma   90.00
#
_symmetry.space_group_name_H-M   'P 1'
#
loop_
_entity.id
_entity.type
_entity.pdbx_description
1 polymer ?
#
loop_
_entity_poly.entity_id
_entity_poly.type
_entity_poly.pdbx_seq_one_letter_code
_entity_poly.pdbx_strand_id
1 'polypeptide(L)'
;MLLFREGSREAFEELFSRHHRAVVRFAWRMTGDPSSAEEAAQEIFLRIARAAPTYRPTAKFTTWMYTVARRTTLNYLRDTNDGGEKVPILSEGEGEDGVYPVQLPGPDDRNPEQVVWEAQLTERFRTALGELPEGYRAAFVLNRGDGLSYEEVAQVLGVTVQAVKTRIFRAREMLLSRLSKDVSA
;
A
#
# COMPACT_ATOMS: atom_id res chain seq x y z
N MET A 1 19.28 8.21 -4.22
CA MET A 1 19.41 8.41 -2.75
C MET A 1 20.85 8.66 -2.30
N LEU A 2 21.85 7.88 -2.76
CA LEU A 2 23.25 8.14 -2.40
C LEU A 2 23.72 9.52 -2.90
N LEU A 3 23.48 9.84 -4.16
CA LEU A 3 23.82 11.18 -4.73
C LEU A 3 23.10 12.33 -4.00
N PHE A 4 21.85 12.10 -3.58
CA PHE A 4 21.13 13.10 -2.80
C PHE A 4 21.75 13.29 -1.40
N ARG A 5 22.20 12.21 -0.76
CA ARG A 5 22.96 12.28 0.51
C ARG A 5 24.26 13.08 0.34
N GLU A 6 24.88 13.06 -0.83
CA GLU A 6 26.10 13.81 -1.19
C GLU A 6 25.80 15.26 -1.63
N GLY A 7 24.52 15.68 -1.58
CA GLY A 7 24.09 17.06 -1.81
C GLY A 7 23.46 17.32 -3.20
N SER A 8 23.29 16.31 -4.07
CA SER A 8 22.63 16.52 -5.36
C SER A 8 21.13 16.68 -5.19
N ARG A 9 20.63 17.89 -5.46
CA ARG A 9 19.21 18.23 -5.47
C ARG A 9 18.49 17.54 -6.63
N GLU A 10 19.10 17.46 -7.78
CA GLU A 10 18.57 16.82 -9.00
C GLU A 10 18.30 15.33 -8.75
N ALA A 11 19.14 14.67 -7.93
CA ALA A 11 18.94 13.28 -7.54
C ALA A 11 17.68 13.10 -6.69
N PHE A 12 17.30 14.08 -5.86
CA PHE A 12 16.04 14.05 -5.13
C PHE A 12 14.83 14.30 -6.03
N GLU A 13 14.93 15.26 -6.94
CA GLU A 13 13.88 15.56 -7.93
C GLU A 13 13.58 14.32 -8.79
N GLU A 14 14.61 13.60 -9.22
CA GLU A 14 14.47 12.33 -9.96
C GLU A 14 13.82 11.24 -9.10
N LEU A 15 14.20 11.08 -7.83
CA LEU A 15 13.56 10.14 -6.90
C LEU A 15 12.09 10.47 -6.70
N PHE A 16 11.79 11.74 -6.49
CA PHE A 16 10.42 12.23 -6.34
C PHE A 16 9.59 11.93 -7.58
N SER A 17 10.05 12.37 -8.76
CA SER A 17 9.37 12.14 -10.03
C SER A 17 9.09 10.65 -10.29
N ARG A 18 10.07 9.78 -10.02
CA ARG A 18 9.97 8.34 -10.25
C ARG A 18 9.01 7.64 -9.30
N HIS A 19 8.95 8.07 -8.04
CA HIS A 19 8.27 7.32 -6.99
C HIS A 19 7.01 7.98 -6.44
N HIS A 20 6.77 9.28 -6.71
CA HIS A 20 5.63 10.02 -6.16
C HIS A 20 4.30 9.32 -6.42
N ARG A 21 4.00 8.95 -7.66
CA ARG A 21 2.76 8.26 -8.02
C ARG A 21 2.57 6.93 -7.28
N ALA A 22 3.64 6.18 -7.07
CA ALA A 22 3.59 4.91 -6.37
C ALA A 22 3.31 5.13 -4.86
N VAL A 23 3.95 6.13 -4.26
CA VAL A 23 3.73 6.50 -2.85
C VAL A 23 2.32 7.00 -2.62
N VAL A 24 1.80 7.90 -3.47
CA VAL A 24 0.40 8.38 -3.38
C VAL A 24 -0.59 7.23 -3.52
N ARG A 25 -0.42 6.33 -4.50
CA ARG A 25 -1.29 5.15 -4.65
C ARG A 25 -1.25 4.24 -3.42
N PHE A 26 -0.07 4.00 -2.87
CA PHE A 26 0.08 3.23 -1.63
C PHE A 26 -0.66 3.91 -0.49
N ALA A 27 -0.41 5.19 -0.25
CA ALA A 27 -1.06 5.96 0.80
C ALA A 27 -2.59 5.95 0.64
N TRP A 28 -3.09 6.16 -0.58
CA TRP A 28 -4.53 6.11 -0.87
C TRP A 28 -5.17 4.75 -0.57
N ARG A 29 -4.51 3.65 -0.95
CA ARG A 29 -5.00 2.30 -0.63
C ARG A 29 -4.98 2.00 0.86
N MET A 30 -4.12 2.67 1.61
CA MET A 30 -4.03 2.52 3.06
C MET A 30 -5.02 3.43 3.81
N THR A 31 -5.23 4.67 3.37
CA THR A 31 -6.10 5.65 4.03
C THR A 31 -7.55 5.57 3.54
N GLY A 32 -7.76 5.21 2.27
CA GLY A 32 -9.07 5.22 1.61
C GLY A 32 -9.55 6.62 1.17
N ASP A 33 -8.82 7.68 1.47
CA ASP A 33 -9.18 9.06 1.15
C ASP A 33 -8.06 9.74 0.33
N PRO A 34 -8.39 10.40 -0.81
CA PRO A 34 -7.40 11.05 -1.66
C PRO A 34 -6.65 12.20 -0.98
N SER A 35 -7.34 13.03 -0.19
CA SER A 35 -6.71 14.17 0.50
C SER A 35 -5.69 13.68 1.53
N SER A 36 -6.08 12.73 2.37
CA SER A 36 -5.21 12.06 3.33
C SER A 36 -4.01 11.37 2.66
N ALA A 37 -4.22 10.83 1.46
CA ALA A 37 -3.14 10.18 0.70
C ALA A 37 -2.09 11.18 0.22
N GLU A 38 -2.50 12.34 -0.28
CA GLU A 38 -1.57 13.40 -0.71
C GLU A 38 -0.81 13.99 0.49
N GLU A 39 -1.48 14.28 1.61
CA GLU A 39 -0.83 14.75 2.83
C GLU A 39 0.18 13.73 3.37
N ALA A 40 -0.21 12.46 3.44
CA ALA A 40 0.69 11.39 3.84
C ALA A 40 1.88 11.25 2.88
N ALA A 41 1.67 11.38 1.56
CA ALA A 41 2.73 11.30 0.57
C ALA A 41 3.74 12.45 0.71
N GLN A 42 3.28 13.68 0.96
CA GLN A 42 4.16 14.81 1.24
C GLN A 42 5.04 14.56 2.47
N GLU A 43 4.43 14.12 3.58
CA GLU A 43 5.17 13.81 4.81
C GLU A 43 6.17 12.64 4.59
N ILE A 44 5.81 11.64 3.78
CA ILE A 44 6.71 10.52 3.41
C ILE A 44 7.96 11.07 2.72
N PHE A 45 7.81 11.94 1.72
CA PHE A 45 8.95 12.50 1.00
C PHE A 45 9.78 13.46 1.88
N LEU A 46 9.15 14.21 2.77
CA LEU A 46 9.88 15.01 3.77
C LEU A 46 10.72 14.12 4.71
N ARG A 47 10.18 12.98 5.15
CA ARG A 47 10.93 12.02 5.97
C ARG A 47 12.05 11.33 5.19
N ILE A 48 11.83 11.00 3.92
CA ILE A 48 12.87 10.48 3.03
C ILE A 48 14.01 11.51 2.90
N ALA A 49 13.69 12.79 2.70
CA ALA A 49 14.68 13.85 2.60
C ALA A 49 15.47 14.03 3.90
N ARG A 50 14.77 14.07 5.04
CA ARG A 50 15.42 14.18 6.38
C ARG A 50 16.29 12.98 6.72
N ALA A 51 15.95 11.79 6.23
CA ALA A 51 16.71 10.57 6.47
C ALA A 51 17.92 10.40 5.54
N ALA A 52 18.09 11.25 4.52
CA ALA A 52 19.18 11.15 3.54
C ALA A 52 20.57 11.09 4.18
N PRO A 53 20.94 11.93 5.17
CA PRO A 53 22.27 11.90 5.77
C PRO A 53 22.64 10.55 6.42
N THR A 54 21.65 9.84 6.94
CA THR A 54 21.83 8.56 7.65
C THR A 54 21.50 7.33 6.81
N TYR A 55 21.04 7.55 5.57
CA TYR A 55 20.65 6.46 4.67
C TYR A 55 21.80 5.52 4.36
N ARG A 56 21.58 4.22 4.54
CA ARG A 56 22.51 3.14 4.16
C ARG A 56 21.80 2.15 3.24
N PRO A 57 22.38 1.77 2.10
CA PRO A 57 21.77 0.86 1.13
C PRO A 57 21.87 -0.61 1.57
N THR A 58 21.23 -0.97 2.68
CA THR A 58 21.19 -2.34 3.21
C THR A 58 20.12 -3.21 2.54
N ALA A 59 19.20 -2.58 1.79
CA ALA A 59 18.15 -3.21 0.99
C ALA A 59 17.91 -2.39 -0.29
N LYS A 60 17.02 -2.86 -1.17
CA LYS A 60 16.56 -2.04 -2.30
C LYS A 60 15.96 -0.72 -1.78
N PHE A 61 16.21 0.39 -2.51
CA PHE A 61 15.64 1.69 -2.13
C PHE A 61 14.11 1.63 -1.99
N THR A 62 13.41 0.93 -2.88
CA THR A 62 11.95 0.78 -2.83
C THR A 62 11.48 0.10 -1.55
N THR A 63 12.15 -0.95 -1.08
CA THR A 63 11.84 -1.63 0.18
C THR A 63 11.99 -0.68 1.38
N TRP A 64 13.08 0.08 1.42
CA TRP A 64 13.28 1.09 2.45
C TRP A 64 12.25 2.22 2.36
N MET A 65 11.96 2.71 1.16
CA MET A 65 10.94 3.75 0.91
C MET A 65 9.56 3.31 1.42
N TYR A 66 9.13 2.08 1.10
CA TYR A 66 7.84 1.56 1.59
C TYR A 66 7.83 1.32 3.09
N THR A 67 8.99 1.05 3.72
CA THR A 67 9.08 1.01 5.19
C THR A 67 8.78 2.38 5.79
N VAL A 68 9.34 3.45 5.22
CA VAL A 68 9.05 4.83 5.61
C VAL A 68 7.58 5.16 5.33
N ALA A 69 7.09 4.85 4.13
CA ALA A 69 5.73 5.12 3.70
C ALA A 69 4.70 4.47 4.64
N ARG A 70 4.85 3.18 4.92
CA ARG A 70 3.96 2.46 5.83
C ARG A 70 3.93 3.09 7.24
N ARG A 71 5.10 3.35 7.84
CA ARG A 71 5.17 3.96 9.17
C ARG A 71 4.49 5.33 9.22
N THR A 72 4.72 6.15 8.20
CA THR A 72 4.13 7.49 8.12
C THR A 72 2.62 7.42 7.97
N THR A 73 2.12 6.59 7.05
CA THR A 73 0.69 6.43 6.82
C THR A 73 -0.03 5.86 8.05
N LEU A 74 0.59 4.93 8.78
CA LEU A 74 0.01 4.41 10.03
C LEU A 74 -0.05 5.46 11.13
N ASN A 75 0.97 6.28 11.28
CA ASN A 75 0.93 7.39 12.24
C ASN A 75 -0.16 8.37 11.88
N TYR A 76 -0.27 8.75 10.58
CA TYR A 76 -1.34 9.60 10.09
C TYR A 76 -2.73 9.05 10.43
N LEU A 77 -2.98 7.75 10.17
CA LEU A 77 -4.25 7.09 10.49
C LEU A 77 -4.54 7.03 12.00
N ARG A 78 -3.52 6.95 12.84
CA ARG A 78 -3.71 7.00 14.31
C ARG A 78 -4.04 8.39 14.78
N ASP A 79 -3.34 9.39 14.26
CA ASP A 79 -3.53 10.80 14.63
C ASP A 79 -4.91 11.31 14.20
N THR A 80 -5.44 10.80 13.06
CA THR A 80 -6.79 11.14 12.57
C THR A 80 -7.91 10.30 13.21
N ASN A 81 -7.60 9.11 13.73
CA ASN A 81 -8.53 8.21 14.43
C ASN A 81 -8.23 8.15 15.94
N ASP A 82 -8.42 9.24 16.65
CA ASP A 82 -8.27 9.32 18.12
C ASP A 82 -9.35 8.49 18.86
N GLY A 83 -9.60 7.27 18.41
CA GLY A 83 -10.59 6.32 18.91
C GLY A 83 -10.46 4.89 18.39
N GLY A 84 -9.44 4.56 17.60
CA GLY A 84 -9.31 3.27 16.90
C GLY A 84 -8.76 2.13 17.75
N GLU A 85 -9.61 1.15 17.98
CA GLU A 85 -9.44 -0.13 18.66
C GLU A 85 -8.20 -0.93 18.18
N LYS A 86 -7.41 -1.45 19.12
CA LYS A 86 -6.28 -2.34 18.86
C LYS A 86 -6.79 -3.69 18.36
N VAL A 87 -6.52 -4.02 17.11
CA VAL A 87 -6.86 -5.33 16.54
C VAL A 87 -5.76 -6.35 16.89
N PRO A 88 -6.11 -7.53 17.43
CA PRO A 88 -5.15 -8.56 17.85
C PRO A 88 -4.42 -9.20 16.67
N ILE A 89 -3.16 -9.54 16.91
CA ILE A 89 -2.33 -10.33 15.98
C ILE A 89 -2.79 -11.79 16.09
N LEU A 90 -3.41 -12.32 15.05
CA LEU A 90 -3.76 -13.74 14.97
C LEU A 90 -2.67 -14.54 14.21
N SER A 91 -2.37 -15.72 14.74
CA SER A 91 -1.34 -16.64 14.31
C SER A 91 -1.74 -17.51 13.09
N GLU A 92 -0.75 -18.00 12.45
CA GLU A 92 -0.46 -18.71 11.20
C GLU A 92 -1.46 -19.75 10.64
N GLY A 93 -1.54 -19.80 9.31
CA GLY A 93 -2.12 -20.87 8.50
C GLY A 93 -1.65 -20.80 7.04
N GLU A 94 -1.40 -21.95 6.40
CA GLU A 94 -0.83 -22.09 5.05
C GLU A 94 -1.89 -22.01 3.94
N GLY A 95 -1.56 -21.47 2.76
CA GLY A 95 -2.44 -21.44 1.59
C GLY A 95 -1.75 -21.07 0.27
N GLU A 96 -2.15 -21.73 -0.81
CA GLU A 96 -1.55 -21.75 -2.16
C GLU A 96 -1.87 -20.53 -3.05
N ASP A 97 -1.02 -20.32 -4.08
CA ASP A 97 -0.97 -19.14 -4.95
C ASP A 97 -2.00 -19.12 -6.09
N GLY A 98 -2.63 -17.96 -6.29
CA GLY A 98 -3.38 -17.62 -7.49
C GLY A 98 -3.21 -16.16 -7.85
N VAL A 99 -2.70 -15.88 -9.05
CA VAL A 99 -2.40 -14.53 -9.55
C VAL A 99 -3.62 -13.95 -10.26
N TYR A 100 -4.07 -12.75 -9.84
CA TYR A 100 -4.97 -11.91 -10.62
C TYR A 100 -4.40 -10.50 -10.74
N PRO A 101 -4.27 -9.97 -11.97
CA PRO A 101 -3.80 -8.60 -12.17
C PRO A 101 -4.93 -7.60 -11.90
N VAL A 102 -4.74 -6.73 -10.92
CA VAL A 102 -5.54 -5.50 -10.81
C VAL A 102 -4.86 -4.47 -11.72
N GLN A 103 -5.21 -4.49 -13.00
CA GLN A 103 -4.88 -3.43 -13.93
C GLN A 103 -5.97 -2.36 -13.83
N LEU A 104 -5.59 -1.13 -13.48
CA LEU A 104 -6.44 0.03 -13.70
C LEU A 104 -6.39 0.36 -15.20
N PRO A 105 -7.52 0.41 -15.90
CA PRO A 105 -7.55 0.68 -17.32
C PRO A 105 -7.11 2.11 -17.65
N GLY A 106 -6.38 2.27 -18.76
CA GLY A 106 -6.09 3.57 -19.38
C GLY A 106 -7.31 4.13 -20.12
N PRO A 107 -7.31 5.42 -20.52
CA PRO A 107 -8.48 6.06 -21.13
C PRO A 107 -8.70 5.63 -22.58
N ASP A 108 -9.96 5.58 -22.91
CA ASP A 108 -10.64 5.86 -24.16
C ASP A 108 -11.18 4.69 -24.97
N ASP A 109 -12.44 4.85 -25.35
CA ASP A 109 -13.38 4.06 -26.17
C ASP A 109 -14.35 3.12 -25.41
N ARG A 110 -14.76 3.45 -24.17
CA ARG A 110 -15.64 2.59 -23.37
C ARG A 110 -17.09 3.09 -23.36
N ASN A 111 -18.02 2.10 -23.46
CA ASN A 111 -19.43 2.32 -23.21
C ASN A 111 -19.65 3.00 -21.83
N PRO A 112 -20.45 4.10 -21.75
CA PRO A 112 -20.74 4.79 -20.49
C PRO A 112 -21.21 3.88 -19.35
N GLU A 113 -21.98 2.83 -19.64
CA GLU A 113 -22.43 1.84 -18.66
C GLU A 113 -21.27 1.04 -18.07
N GLN A 114 -20.27 0.70 -18.89
CA GLN A 114 -19.05 0.01 -18.41
C GLN A 114 -18.22 0.89 -17.50
N VAL A 115 -18.11 2.18 -17.82
CA VAL A 115 -17.39 3.17 -16.99
C VAL A 115 -18.04 3.30 -15.60
N VAL A 116 -19.36 3.39 -15.57
CA VAL A 116 -20.12 3.46 -14.30
C VAL A 116 -19.95 2.17 -13.49
N TRP A 117 -20.06 1.02 -14.14
CA TRP A 117 -19.89 -0.28 -13.48
C TRP A 117 -18.46 -0.48 -12.91
N GLU A 118 -17.42 -0.12 -13.68
CA GLU A 118 -16.03 -0.17 -13.24
C GLU A 118 -15.76 0.78 -12.07
N ALA A 119 -16.35 1.99 -12.09
CA ALA A 119 -16.23 2.94 -10.99
C ALA A 119 -16.88 2.40 -9.70
N GLN A 120 -18.08 1.78 -9.81
CA GLN A 120 -18.76 1.15 -8.68
C GLN A 120 -17.96 -0.03 -8.13
N LEU A 121 -17.39 -0.88 -9.00
CA LEU A 121 -16.57 -2.01 -8.58
C LEU A 121 -15.30 -1.54 -7.88
N THR A 122 -14.67 -0.49 -8.39
CA THR A 122 -13.48 0.13 -7.79
C THR A 122 -13.80 0.68 -6.40
N GLU A 123 -14.92 1.36 -6.23
CA GLU A 123 -15.35 1.91 -4.95
C GLU A 123 -15.67 0.80 -3.93
N ARG A 124 -16.38 -0.25 -4.35
CA ARG A 124 -16.63 -1.42 -3.51
C ARG A 124 -15.33 -2.11 -3.06
N PHE A 125 -14.40 -2.28 -4.00
CA PHE A 125 -13.09 -2.84 -3.67
C PHE A 125 -12.33 -1.95 -2.68
N ARG A 126 -12.36 -0.63 -2.86
CA ARG A 126 -11.73 0.34 -1.95
C ARG A 126 -12.32 0.23 -0.55
N THR A 127 -13.65 0.20 -0.43
CA THR A 127 -14.34 0.05 0.86
C THR A 127 -13.95 -1.27 1.52
N ALA A 128 -14.03 -2.39 0.80
CA ALA A 128 -13.65 -3.70 1.33
C ALA A 128 -12.18 -3.75 1.77
N LEU A 129 -11.29 -3.09 1.03
CA LEU A 129 -9.87 -2.97 1.39
C LEU A 129 -9.69 -2.13 2.66
N GLY A 130 -10.47 -1.06 2.83
CA GLY A 130 -10.47 -0.21 4.02
C GLY A 130 -10.86 -0.95 5.29
N GLU A 131 -11.73 -1.95 5.18
CA GLU A 131 -12.19 -2.76 6.31
C GLU A 131 -11.22 -3.90 6.70
N LEU A 132 -10.17 -4.15 5.92
CA LEU A 132 -9.17 -5.13 6.31
C LEU A 132 -8.37 -4.64 7.53
N PRO A 133 -8.03 -5.53 8.47
CA PRO A 133 -7.02 -5.22 9.49
C PRO A 133 -5.72 -4.73 8.84
N GLU A 134 -5.08 -3.73 9.45
CA GLU A 134 -3.93 -3.01 8.89
C GLU A 134 -2.84 -3.94 8.35
N GLY A 135 -2.45 -4.96 9.12
CA GLY A 135 -1.37 -5.87 8.72
C GLY A 135 -1.72 -6.73 7.51
N TYR A 136 -3.00 -7.04 7.27
CA TYR A 136 -3.47 -7.76 6.10
C TYR A 136 -3.57 -6.82 4.90
N ARG A 137 -4.12 -5.62 5.09
CA ARG A 137 -4.20 -4.58 4.08
C ARG A 137 -2.81 -4.23 3.55
N ALA A 138 -1.86 -3.93 4.44
CA ALA A 138 -0.50 -3.57 4.06
C ALA A 138 0.21 -4.69 3.29
N ALA A 139 0.12 -5.95 3.75
CA ALA A 139 0.71 -7.09 3.04
C ALA A 139 0.12 -7.26 1.63
N PHE A 140 -1.20 -7.15 1.50
CA PHE A 140 -1.89 -7.27 0.22
C PHE A 140 -1.55 -6.13 -0.73
N VAL A 141 -1.58 -4.87 -0.25
CA VAL A 141 -1.28 -3.68 -1.06
C VAL A 141 0.16 -3.71 -1.55
N LEU A 142 1.12 -3.98 -0.68
CA LEU A 142 2.54 -4.03 -1.06
C LEU A 142 2.82 -5.12 -2.10
N ASN A 143 2.25 -6.32 -1.93
CA ASN A 143 2.51 -7.42 -2.85
C ASN A 143 1.68 -7.32 -4.15
N ARG A 144 0.35 -7.21 -4.06
CA ARG A 144 -0.55 -7.24 -5.21
C ARG A 144 -0.73 -5.88 -5.88
N GLY A 145 -0.65 -4.80 -5.09
CA GLY A 145 -0.82 -3.43 -5.57
C GLY A 145 0.46 -2.80 -6.10
N ASP A 146 1.57 -3.02 -5.41
CA ASP A 146 2.85 -2.36 -5.71
C ASP A 146 3.95 -3.33 -6.18
N GLY A 147 3.66 -4.62 -6.28
CA GLY A 147 4.50 -5.63 -6.94
C GLY A 147 5.76 -6.05 -6.15
N LEU A 148 5.80 -5.83 -4.83
CA LEU A 148 6.91 -6.29 -4.01
C LEU A 148 6.87 -7.81 -3.87
N SER A 149 8.07 -8.45 -3.84
CA SER A 149 8.19 -9.87 -3.51
C SER A 149 7.78 -10.14 -2.05
N TYR A 150 7.51 -11.39 -1.72
CA TYR A 150 7.18 -11.77 -0.34
C TYR A 150 8.32 -11.42 0.64
N GLU A 151 9.57 -11.55 0.20
CA GLU A 151 10.76 -11.19 0.98
C GLU A 151 10.85 -9.69 1.22
N GLU A 152 10.58 -8.89 0.19
CA GLU A 152 10.55 -7.42 0.32
C GLU A 152 9.40 -6.97 1.22
N VAL A 153 8.22 -7.56 1.09
CA VAL A 153 7.08 -7.29 1.99
C VAL A 153 7.42 -7.69 3.43
N ALA A 154 8.07 -8.84 3.63
CA ALA A 154 8.51 -9.29 4.94
C ALA A 154 9.47 -8.28 5.60
N GLN A 155 10.41 -7.72 4.83
CA GLN A 155 11.30 -6.66 5.29
C GLN A 155 10.54 -5.38 5.65
N VAL A 156 9.61 -4.93 4.79
CA VAL A 156 8.79 -3.72 5.05
C VAL A 156 7.94 -3.87 6.31
N LEU A 157 7.34 -5.04 6.50
CA LEU A 157 6.44 -5.31 7.63
C LEU A 157 7.16 -5.72 8.91
N GLY A 158 8.44 -6.14 8.83
CA GLY A 158 9.20 -6.66 9.96
C GLY A 158 8.69 -8.01 10.45
N VAL A 159 8.26 -8.89 9.54
CA VAL A 159 7.69 -10.21 9.82
C VAL A 159 8.36 -11.30 8.99
N THR A 160 8.05 -12.57 9.22
CA THR A 160 8.55 -13.68 8.40
C THR A 160 7.86 -13.73 7.03
N VAL A 161 8.50 -14.33 6.03
CA VAL A 161 7.90 -14.55 4.71
C VAL A 161 6.62 -15.41 4.82
N GLN A 162 6.62 -16.39 5.72
CA GLN A 162 5.45 -17.23 5.98
C GLN A 162 4.27 -16.41 6.52
N ALA A 163 4.52 -15.49 7.46
CA ALA A 163 3.49 -14.57 7.95
C ALA A 163 2.93 -13.66 6.83
N VAL A 164 3.79 -13.23 5.87
CA VAL A 164 3.35 -12.47 4.70
C VAL A 164 2.39 -13.29 3.84
N LYS A 165 2.76 -14.54 3.49
CA LYS A 165 1.90 -15.43 2.70
C LYS A 165 0.53 -15.61 3.36
N THR A 166 0.52 -15.92 4.65
CA THR A 166 -0.71 -16.05 5.44
C THR A 166 -1.54 -14.77 5.43
N ARG A 167 -0.91 -13.61 5.63
CA ARG A 167 -1.63 -12.32 5.63
C ARG A 167 -2.27 -12.01 4.28
N ILE A 168 -1.56 -12.26 3.18
CA ILE A 168 -2.08 -12.05 1.82
C ILE A 168 -3.22 -13.02 1.52
N PHE A 169 -3.09 -14.29 1.90
CA PHE A 169 -4.16 -15.27 1.76
C PHE A 169 -5.42 -14.85 2.52
N ARG A 170 -5.31 -14.50 3.80
CA ARG A 170 -6.43 -14.04 4.62
C ARG A 170 -7.04 -12.74 4.12
N ALA A 171 -6.23 -11.79 3.68
CA ALA A 171 -6.72 -10.57 3.05
C ALA A 171 -7.59 -10.88 1.82
N ARG A 172 -7.14 -11.81 0.96
CA ARG A 172 -7.89 -12.25 -0.21
C ARG A 172 -9.23 -12.89 0.15
N GLU A 173 -9.24 -13.82 1.12
CA GLU A 173 -10.47 -14.46 1.59
C GLU A 173 -11.50 -13.41 2.10
N MET A 174 -11.02 -12.48 2.92
CA MET A 174 -11.86 -11.42 3.46
C MET A 174 -12.42 -10.51 2.37
N LEU A 175 -11.60 -10.12 1.38
CA LEU A 175 -12.04 -9.32 0.24
C LEU A 175 -13.09 -10.05 -0.60
N LEU A 176 -12.86 -11.32 -0.94
CA LEU A 176 -13.81 -12.13 -1.70
C LEU A 176 -15.14 -12.28 -0.96
N SER A 177 -15.10 -12.56 0.35
CA SER A 177 -16.32 -12.67 1.16
C SER A 177 -17.13 -11.39 1.22
N ARG A 178 -16.48 -10.22 1.23
CA ARG A 178 -17.18 -8.93 1.24
C ARG A 178 -17.78 -8.61 -0.12
N LEU A 179 -16.99 -8.74 -1.18
CA LEU A 179 -17.43 -8.45 -2.55
C LEU A 179 -18.57 -9.39 -3.02
N SER A 180 -18.60 -10.64 -2.55
CA SER A 180 -19.67 -11.58 -2.90
C SER A 180 -20.99 -11.29 -2.20
N LYS A 181 -20.98 -10.76 -0.98
CA LYS A 181 -22.21 -10.39 -0.25
C LYS A 181 -22.97 -9.24 -0.93
N ASP A 182 -22.22 -8.29 -1.50
CA ASP A 182 -22.81 -7.13 -2.17
C ASP A 182 -23.42 -7.44 -3.55
N VAL A 183 -23.12 -8.60 -4.13
CA VAL A 183 -23.73 -9.08 -5.40
C VAL A 183 -25.06 -9.77 -5.16
N SER A 184 -25.35 -10.15 -3.92
CA SER A 184 -26.56 -10.93 -3.56
C SER A 184 -27.64 -10.08 -2.86
N ALA A 185 -27.43 -8.77 -2.73
CA ALA A 185 -28.34 -7.79 -2.16
C ALA A 185 -28.82 -6.81 -3.23
#